data_317ba84cacd7c98064311ed458b75600
#
_entry.id   317ba84cacd7c98064311ed458b75600
#
_cell.length_a   1.000
_cell.length_b   1.000
_cell.length_c   1.000
_cell.angle_alpha   90.00
_cell.angle_beta   90.00
_cell.angle_gamma   90.00
#
_symmetry.space_group_name_H-M   'P 1'
#
loop_
_entity.id
_entity.type
_entity.pdbx_description
1 polymer ?
#
loop_
_entity_poly.entity_id
_entity_poly.type
_entity_poly.pdbx_seq_one_letter_code
_entity_poly.pdbx_strand_id
1 'polypeptide(L)'
;GQLLEERRNGASVCYAYDKAGNRIRKTDAQGEIRYLYNEKNQLVEEESPADRKQFSYDRQGGIIEEKNAAGIRRFSYNSRHQQTRVETETGNVQENRYDAEGLRFELLENGRRTSFVYHDGELLQEEGREEQGTSYHLGAGMEAFRRGQELSYYHRDEQLSTVFVTDGQGEIRNSYQYDAFGIPLETTEQLNNRIRYT
;
A
#
# COMPACT_ATOMS: atom_id res chain seq x y z
N GLY A 1 10.96 13.49 17.06
CA GLY A 1 9.70 13.94 17.67
C GLY A 1 8.52 13.23 17.03
N GLN A 2 7.41 13.11 17.77
CA GLN A 2 6.18 12.49 17.30
C GLN A 2 5.23 13.57 16.80
N LEU A 3 4.48 13.29 15.71
CA LEU A 3 3.48 14.20 15.18
C LEU A 3 2.25 14.21 16.09
N LEU A 4 1.98 15.33 16.74
CA LEU A 4 0.83 15.47 17.66
C LEU A 4 -0.41 16.03 16.99
N GLU A 5 -0.24 16.85 15.98
CA GLU A 5 -1.32 17.49 15.23
C GLU A 5 -0.92 17.71 13.77
N GLU A 6 -1.84 17.44 12.86
CA GLU A 6 -1.78 17.78 11.44
C GLU A 6 -2.95 18.70 11.11
N ARG A 7 -2.69 19.78 10.37
CA ARG A 7 -3.73 20.69 9.90
C ARG A 7 -3.75 20.77 8.39
N ARG A 8 -4.91 20.54 7.80
CA ARG A 8 -5.11 20.57 6.36
C ARG A 8 -6.47 21.19 6.01
N ASN A 9 -6.47 22.20 5.16
CA ASN A 9 -7.72 22.85 4.67
C ASN A 9 -8.70 23.23 5.80
N GLY A 10 -8.18 23.67 6.97
CA GLY A 10 -8.98 24.03 8.13
C GLY A 10 -9.46 22.84 8.99
N ALA A 11 -9.22 21.61 8.60
CA ALA A 11 -9.44 20.43 9.43
C ALA A 11 -8.18 20.12 10.25
N SER A 12 -8.38 19.63 11.47
CA SER A 12 -7.30 19.22 12.37
C SER A 12 -7.43 17.73 12.69
N VAL A 13 -6.31 17.04 12.68
CA VAL A 13 -6.16 15.65 13.11
C VAL A 13 -5.17 15.61 14.26
N CYS A 14 -5.59 15.06 15.41
CA CYS A 14 -4.77 14.96 16.61
C CYS A 14 -4.34 13.53 16.88
N TYR A 15 -3.13 13.35 17.38
CA TYR A 15 -2.54 12.05 17.68
C TYR A 15 -2.06 12.00 19.12
N ALA A 16 -2.16 10.83 19.75
CA ALA A 16 -1.59 10.56 21.05
C ALA A 16 -0.78 9.25 21.01
N TYR A 17 0.28 9.20 21.84
CA TYR A 17 1.22 8.09 21.85
C TYR A 17 1.43 7.61 23.29
N ASP A 18 1.79 6.34 23.42
CA ASP A 18 2.26 5.78 24.68
C ASP A 18 3.75 6.11 24.94
N LYS A 19 4.28 5.62 26.05
CA LYS A 19 5.70 5.81 26.42
C LYS A 19 6.67 5.05 25.51
N ALA A 20 6.21 4.00 24.84
CA ALA A 20 7.00 3.22 23.89
C ALA A 20 7.03 3.88 22.49
N GLY A 21 6.19 4.89 22.26
CA GLY A 21 6.07 5.59 20.98
C GLY A 21 4.97 5.04 20.06
N ASN A 22 4.17 4.12 20.53
CA ASN A 22 3.05 3.60 19.75
C ASN A 22 1.91 4.63 19.73
N ARG A 23 1.30 4.84 18.56
CA ARG A 23 0.14 5.72 18.42
C ARG A 23 -1.10 5.03 19.02
N ILE A 24 -1.54 5.50 20.18
CA ILE A 24 -2.70 4.93 20.88
C ILE A 24 -4.03 5.58 20.53
N ARG A 25 -4.00 6.76 19.87
CA ARG A 25 -5.21 7.48 19.49
C ARG A 25 -4.98 8.38 18.26
N LYS A 26 -5.98 8.44 17.40
CA LYS A 26 -6.16 9.43 16.33
C LYS A 26 -7.57 10.04 16.52
N THR A 27 -7.68 11.36 16.43
CA THR A 27 -8.97 12.07 16.53
C THR A 27 -9.07 13.06 15.38
N ASP A 28 -10.15 12.99 14.62
CA ASP A 28 -10.48 13.88 13.51
C ASP A 28 -11.99 14.21 13.52
N ALA A 29 -12.48 14.85 12.44
CA ALA A 29 -13.89 15.21 12.30
C ALA A 29 -14.83 14.00 12.20
N GLN A 30 -14.33 12.82 11.84
CA GLN A 30 -15.07 11.57 11.73
C GLN A 30 -15.18 10.84 13.08
N GLY A 31 -14.36 11.23 14.05
CA GLY A 31 -14.39 10.68 15.39
C GLY A 31 -13.02 10.27 15.93
N GLU A 32 -13.03 9.38 16.91
CA GLU A 32 -11.84 8.87 17.57
C GLU A 32 -11.53 7.43 17.14
N ILE A 33 -10.28 7.16 16.80
CA ILE A 33 -9.76 5.81 16.56
C ILE A 33 -8.80 5.48 17.69
N ARG A 34 -8.96 4.33 18.30
CA ARG A 34 -8.11 3.79 19.36
C ARG A 34 -7.30 2.62 18.87
N TYR A 35 -6.08 2.51 19.35
CA TYR A 35 -5.12 1.47 19.00
C TYR A 35 -4.64 0.78 20.27
N LEU A 36 -4.67 -0.55 20.30
CA LEU A 36 -4.18 -1.36 21.39
C LEU A 36 -3.00 -2.20 20.93
N TYR A 37 -1.95 -2.25 21.74
CA TYR A 37 -0.72 -2.97 21.44
C TYR A 37 -0.46 -4.05 22.49
N ASN A 38 0.21 -5.14 22.07
CA ASN A 38 0.70 -6.16 22.99
C ASN A 38 2.08 -5.76 23.59
N GLU A 39 2.63 -6.62 24.45
CA GLU A 39 3.93 -6.41 25.11
C GLU A 39 5.11 -6.33 24.12
N LYS A 40 4.94 -6.77 22.86
CA LYS A 40 5.93 -6.68 21.78
C LYS A 40 5.76 -5.42 20.92
N ASN A 41 4.93 -4.46 21.33
CA ASN A 41 4.55 -3.29 20.55
C ASN A 41 3.90 -3.60 19.17
N GLN A 42 3.20 -4.74 19.07
CA GLN A 42 2.44 -5.09 17.88
C GLN A 42 0.99 -4.66 18.09
N LEU A 43 0.39 -4.00 17.08
CA LEU A 43 -0.99 -3.55 17.07
C LEU A 43 -1.92 -4.78 17.08
N VAL A 44 -2.64 -5.01 18.16
CA VAL A 44 -3.59 -6.14 18.28
C VAL A 44 -5.03 -5.74 18.01
N GLU A 45 -5.35 -4.45 18.14
CA GLU A 45 -6.69 -3.95 17.88
C GLU A 45 -6.67 -2.49 17.42
N GLU A 46 -7.53 -2.18 16.45
CA GLU A 46 -7.90 -0.83 16.00
C GLU A 46 -9.41 -0.71 16.13
N GLU A 47 -9.88 0.24 16.92
CA GLU A 47 -11.29 0.52 17.12
C GLU A 47 -11.63 1.92 16.62
N SER A 48 -12.58 2.00 15.68
CA SER A 48 -13.11 3.25 15.13
C SER A 48 -14.64 3.28 15.32
N PRO A 49 -15.30 4.42 15.14
CA PRO A 49 -16.77 4.48 15.16
C PRO A 49 -17.45 3.59 14.12
N ALA A 50 -16.77 3.28 13.03
CA ALA A 50 -17.29 2.51 11.90
C ALA A 50 -16.96 1.02 11.98
N ASP A 51 -15.81 0.63 12.56
CA ASP A 51 -15.32 -0.74 12.52
C ASP A 51 -14.33 -1.02 13.65
N ARG A 52 -14.19 -2.31 13.99
CA ARG A 52 -13.20 -2.83 14.91
C ARG A 52 -12.38 -3.90 14.21
N LYS A 53 -11.07 -3.69 14.12
CA LYS A 53 -10.13 -4.63 13.53
C LYS A 53 -9.31 -5.30 14.61
N GLN A 54 -9.04 -6.59 14.45
CA GLN A 54 -8.19 -7.38 15.32
C GLN A 54 -7.10 -8.07 14.50
N PHE A 55 -5.88 -8.11 15.03
CA PHE A 55 -4.71 -8.62 14.35
C PHE A 55 -4.06 -9.76 15.13
N SER A 56 -3.68 -10.82 14.42
CA SER A 56 -2.90 -11.94 14.97
C SER A 56 -1.57 -12.05 14.25
N TYR A 57 -0.55 -12.48 14.97
CA TYR A 57 0.84 -12.51 14.50
C TYR A 57 1.45 -13.90 14.60
N ASP A 58 2.38 -14.20 13.70
CA ASP A 58 3.28 -15.34 13.84
C ASP A 58 4.40 -15.03 14.85
N ARG A 59 5.31 -16.02 15.03
CA ARG A 59 6.44 -15.87 15.98
C ARG A 59 7.49 -14.85 15.51
N GLN A 60 7.53 -14.54 14.19
CA GLN A 60 8.47 -13.61 13.58
C GLN A 60 7.91 -12.18 13.53
N GLY A 61 6.64 -11.99 13.92
CA GLY A 61 5.96 -10.69 13.94
C GLY A 61 5.19 -10.35 12.66
N GLY A 62 5.03 -11.29 11.74
CA GLY A 62 4.17 -11.14 10.57
C GLY A 62 2.69 -11.26 10.94
N ILE A 63 1.84 -10.36 10.40
CA ILE A 63 0.39 -10.45 10.55
C ILE A 63 -0.11 -11.67 9.78
N ILE A 64 -0.67 -12.67 10.47
CA ILE A 64 -1.24 -13.88 9.84
C ILE A 64 -2.76 -13.77 9.68
N GLU A 65 -3.41 -12.93 10.45
CA GLU A 65 -4.85 -12.73 10.38
C GLU A 65 -5.22 -11.28 10.74
N GLU A 66 -6.11 -10.69 9.95
CA GLU A 66 -6.85 -9.46 10.22
C GLU A 66 -8.34 -9.80 10.21
N LYS A 67 -9.03 -9.50 11.30
CA LYS A 67 -10.48 -9.71 11.45
C LYS A 67 -11.19 -8.39 11.65
N ASN A 68 -12.26 -8.16 10.90
CA ASN A 68 -13.13 -6.99 11.01
C ASN A 68 -14.61 -7.39 10.83
N ALA A 69 -15.51 -6.42 10.75
CA ALA A 69 -16.94 -6.67 10.54
C ALA A 69 -17.26 -7.35 9.21
N ALA A 70 -16.44 -7.17 8.16
CA ALA A 70 -16.63 -7.80 6.85
C ALA A 70 -16.18 -9.27 6.83
N GLY A 71 -15.31 -9.70 7.76
CA GLY A 71 -14.82 -11.06 7.85
C GLY A 71 -13.36 -11.17 8.26
N ILE A 72 -12.66 -12.16 7.70
CA ILE A 72 -11.28 -12.48 8.06
C ILE A 72 -10.42 -12.48 6.81
N ARG A 73 -9.32 -11.73 6.86
CA ARG A 73 -8.21 -11.76 5.88
C ARG A 73 -7.06 -12.55 6.46
N ARG A 74 -6.46 -13.43 5.66
CA ARG A 74 -5.34 -14.28 6.08
C ARG A 74 -4.11 -14.01 5.23
N PHE A 75 -2.95 -14.11 5.89
CA PHE A 75 -1.64 -13.89 5.27
C PHE A 75 -0.72 -15.08 5.55
N SER A 76 0.11 -15.42 4.57
CA SER A 76 1.15 -16.45 4.71
C SER A 76 2.49 -15.91 4.24
N TYR A 77 3.55 -16.39 4.87
CA TYR A 77 4.93 -15.96 4.60
C TYR A 77 5.84 -17.17 4.35
N ASN A 78 6.91 -16.95 3.60
CA ASN A 78 7.98 -17.93 3.48
C ASN A 78 9.00 -17.78 4.64
N SER A 79 10.05 -18.61 4.61
CA SER A 79 11.11 -18.57 5.63
C SER A 79 11.94 -17.28 5.64
N ARG A 80 11.88 -16.47 4.58
CA ARG A 80 12.51 -15.14 4.48
C ARG A 80 11.58 -14.02 4.90
N HIS A 81 10.42 -14.34 5.47
CA HIS A 81 9.40 -13.39 5.89
C HIS A 81 8.79 -12.56 4.74
N GLN A 82 8.79 -13.11 3.52
CA GLN A 82 8.13 -12.51 2.37
C GLN A 82 6.71 -13.05 2.27
N GLN A 83 5.74 -12.17 2.02
CA GLN A 83 4.33 -12.54 1.94
C GLN A 83 4.04 -13.37 0.68
N THR A 84 3.73 -14.65 0.85
CA THR A 84 3.49 -15.58 -0.25
C THR A 84 2.02 -15.71 -0.63
N ARG A 85 1.09 -15.44 0.30
CA ARG A 85 -0.34 -15.56 0.04
C ARG A 85 -1.13 -14.56 0.87
N VAL A 86 -2.15 -13.98 0.25
CA VAL A 86 -3.23 -13.22 0.89
C VAL A 86 -4.55 -13.84 0.46
N GLU A 87 -5.44 -14.08 1.42
CA GLU A 87 -6.81 -14.47 1.19
C GLU A 87 -7.72 -13.45 1.86
N THR A 88 -8.58 -12.81 1.07
CA THR A 88 -9.48 -11.78 1.58
C THR A 88 -10.75 -12.39 2.18
N GLU A 89 -11.49 -11.60 2.93
CA GLU A 89 -12.79 -11.94 3.52
C GLU A 89 -13.85 -12.34 2.47
N THR A 90 -13.67 -11.91 1.21
CA THR A 90 -14.54 -12.27 0.08
C THR A 90 -14.09 -13.51 -0.67
N GLY A 91 -13.00 -14.17 -0.21
CA GLY A 91 -12.43 -15.36 -0.84
C GLY A 91 -11.51 -15.07 -2.04
N ASN A 92 -11.18 -13.81 -2.30
CA ASN A 92 -10.16 -13.49 -3.30
C ASN A 92 -8.79 -13.93 -2.81
N VAL A 93 -8.01 -14.56 -3.70
CA VAL A 93 -6.69 -15.09 -3.38
C VAL A 93 -5.63 -14.40 -4.22
N GLN A 94 -4.60 -13.93 -3.54
CA GLN A 94 -3.36 -13.44 -4.13
C GLN A 94 -2.21 -14.35 -3.71
N GLU A 95 -1.40 -14.81 -4.66
CA GLU A 95 -0.17 -15.57 -4.42
C GLU A 95 1.02 -14.85 -5.03
N ASN A 96 2.11 -14.75 -4.27
CA ASN A 96 3.34 -14.09 -4.67
C ASN A 96 4.48 -15.09 -4.72
N ARG A 97 5.33 -15.01 -5.76
CA ARG A 97 6.55 -15.79 -5.89
C ARG A 97 7.75 -14.86 -6.00
N TYR A 98 8.83 -15.27 -5.35
CA TYR A 98 10.06 -14.48 -5.22
C TYR A 98 11.24 -15.28 -5.76
N ASP A 99 12.20 -14.58 -6.36
CA ASP A 99 13.46 -15.15 -6.81
C ASP A 99 14.48 -15.28 -5.66
N ALA A 100 15.70 -15.66 -6.00
CA ALA A 100 16.78 -15.82 -5.02
C ALA A 100 17.24 -14.49 -4.40
N GLU A 101 17.07 -13.39 -5.11
CA GLU A 101 17.40 -12.02 -4.67
C GLU A 101 16.31 -11.41 -3.82
N GLY A 102 15.13 -12.03 -3.80
CA GLY A 102 13.97 -11.58 -3.02
C GLY A 102 13.04 -10.67 -3.80
N LEU A 103 13.22 -10.51 -5.09
CA LEU A 103 12.33 -9.76 -5.95
C LEU A 103 11.12 -10.60 -6.33
N ARG A 104 9.92 -10.00 -6.29
CA ARG A 104 8.69 -10.68 -6.66
C ARG A 104 8.58 -10.79 -8.17
N PHE A 105 8.89 -11.95 -8.74
CA PHE A 105 8.84 -12.17 -10.18
C PHE A 105 7.47 -12.60 -10.71
N GLU A 106 6.57 -13.07 -9.83
CA GLU A 106 5.22 -13.53 -10.24
C GLU A 106 4.18 -13.20 -9.17
N LEU A 107 3.01 -12.82 -9.63
CA LEU A 107 1.79 -12.59 -8.87
C LEU A 107 0.63 -13.33 -9.54
N LEU A 108 -0.12 -14.14 -8.79
CA LEU A 108 -1.39 -14.69 -9.19
C LEU A 108 -2.50 -14.03 -8.38
N GLU A 109 -3.46 -13.38 -9.05
CA GLU A 109 -4.65 -12.80 -8.43
C GLU A 109 -5.88 -13.54 -8.96
N ASN A 110 -6.51 -14.36 -8.13
CA ASN A 110 -7.65 -15.20 -8.52
C ASN A 110 -7.39 -16.05 -9.80
N GLY A 111 -6.17 -16.62 -9.88
CA GLY A 111 -5.71 -17.40 -11.02
C GLY A 111 -5.21 -16.59 -12.23
N ARG A 112 -5.31 -15.28 -12.21
CA ARG A 112 -4.75 -14.39 -13.23
C ARG A 112 -3.29 -14.07 -12.91
N ARG A 113 -2.39 -14.44 -13.81
CA ARG A 113 -0.94 -14.29 -13.65
C ARG A 113 -0.46 -12.92 -14.11
N THR A 114 0.44 -12.30 -13.33
CA THR A 114 1.28 -11.17 -13.73
C THR A 114 2.74 -11.53 -13.46
N SER A 115 3.60 -11.35 -14.44
CA SER A 115 5.06 -11.53 -14.32
C SER A 115 5.75 -10.17 -14.24
N PHE A 116 6.85 -10.09 -13.49
CA PHE A 116 7.64 -8.88 -13.28
C PHE A 116 9.08 -9.10 -13.73
N VAL A 117 9.64 -8.14 -14.45
CA VAL A 117 11.03 -8.13 -14.89
C VAL A 117 11.75 -6.96 -14.22
N TYR A 118 12.92 -7.22 -13.66
CA TYR A 118 13.74 -6.24 -12.96
C TYR A 118 15.11 -6.08 -13.61
N HIS A 119 15.71 -4.92 -13.42
CA HIS A 119 17.11 -4.63 -13.73
C HIS A 119 17.70 -3.84 -12.57
N ASP A 120 18.80 -4.33 -12.00
CA ASP A 120 19.46 -3.75 -10.82
C ASP A 120 18.48 -3.46 -9.63
N GLY A 121 17.50 -4.36 -9.44
CA GLY A 121 16.48 -4.23 -8.39
C GLY A 121 15.30 -3.32 -8.74
N GLU A 122 15.36 -2.59 -9.85
CA GLU A 122 14.29 -1.70 -10.29
C GLU A 122 13.33 -2.41 -11.26
N LEU A 123 12.02 -2.20 -11.08
CA LEU A 123 10.99 -2.79 -11.94
C LEU A 123 11.01 -2.15 -13.31
N LEU A 124 11.28 -2.97 -14.37
CA LEU A 124 11.27 -2.54 -15.75
C LEU A 124 9.96 -2.86 -16.48
N GLN A 125 9.36 -4.01 -16.16
CA GLN A 125 8.22 -4.47 -16.93
C GLN A 125 7.31 -5.36 -16.08
N GLU A 126 6.00 -5.25 -16.33
CA GLU A 126 5.00 -6.22 -15.89
C GLU A 126 4.15 -6.71 -17.08
N GLU A 127 3.85 -8.01 -17.09
CA GLU A 127 3.11 -8.68 -18.15
C GLU A 127 1.96 -9.49 -17.57
N GLY A 128 0.85 -9.59 -18.30
CA GLY A 128 -0.28 -10.49 -18.01
C GLY A 128 -1.47 -9.85 -17.32
N ARG A 129 -1.34 -8.64 -16.73
CA ARG A 129 -2.47 -7.90 -16.17
C ARG A 129 -3.20 -7.08 -17.24
N GLU A 130 -2.42 -6.38 -18.03
CA GLU A 130 -2.89 -5.63 -19.20
C GLU A 130 -2.55 -6.42 -20.46
N GLU A 131 -3.39 -6.36 -21.48
CA GLU A 131 -3.17 -7.11 -22.73
C GLU A 131 -1.84 -6.78 -23.41
N GLN A 132 -1.36 -5.54 -23.23
CA GLN A 132 -0.14 -5.03 -23.86
C GLN A 132 1.06 -4.97 -22.91
N GLY A 133 0.89 -5.42 -21.65
CA GLY A 133 1.91 -5.27 -20.61
C GLY A 133 2.15 -3.81 -20.22
N THR A 134 3.06 -3.57 -19.27
CA THR A 134 3.48 -2.23 -18.86
C THR A 134 5.00 -2.20 -18.78
N SER A 135 5.63 -1.27 -19.50
CA SER A 135 7.07 -1.00 -19.40
C SER A 135 7.29 0.28 -18.63
N TYR A 136 8.26 0.28 -17.73
CA TYR A 136 8.62 1.42 -16.89
C TYR A 136 9.89 2.10 -17.40
N HIS A 137 9.90 3.42 -17.35
CA HIS A 137 11.03 4.25 -17.74
C HIS A 137 11.68 4.82 -16.49
N LEU A 138 12.94 4.48 -16.32
CA LEU A 138 13.77 4.87 -15.18
C LEU A 138 14.68 6.04 -15.56
N GLY A 139 14.83 6.99 -14.68
CA GLY A 139 15.76 8.10 -14.74
C GLY A 139 16.36 8.31 -13.35
N ALA A 140 16.08 9.42 -12.69
CA ALA A 140 16.39 9.62 -11.26
C ALA A 140 15.39 8.87 -10.33
N GLY A 141 14.90 7.73 -10.80
CA GLY A 141 13.85 6.88 -10.24
C GLY A 141 12.86 6.51 -11.34
N MET A 142 11.69 5.98 -10.97
CA MET A 142 10.65 5.64 -11.94
C MET A 142 9.92 6.92 -12.39
N GLU A 143 10.11 7.34 -13.64
CA GLU A 143 9.61 8.62 -14.17
C GLU A 143 8.35 8.48 -15.01
N ALA A 144 8.22 7.36 -15.74
CA ALA A 144 7.09 7.14 -16.63
C ALA A 144 6.78 5.65 -16.81
N PHE A 145 5.64 5.35 -17.39
CA PHE A 145 5.31 4.02 -17.87
C PHE A 145 4.64 4.08 -19.25
N ARG A 146 4.80 3.00 -19.99
CA ARG A 146 4.21 2.82 -21.32
C ARG A 146 3.33 1.60 -21.34
N ARG A 147 2.13 1.73 -21.96
CA ARG A 147 1.23 0.64 -22.33
C ARG A 147 0.89 0.74 -23.80
N GLY A 148 1.34 -0.23 -24.58
CA GLY A 148 1.25 -0.13 -26.04
C GLY A 148 1.95 1.14 -26.56
N GLN A 149 1.18 2.04 -27.19
CA GLN A 149 1.69 3.32 -27.69
C GLN A 149 1.53 4.49 -26.70
N GLU A 150 0.79 4.29 -25.61
CA GLU A 150 0.48 5.34 -24.66
C GLU A 150 1.59 5.46 -23.62
N LEU A 151 2.11 6.67 -23.46
CA LEU A 151 3.11 7.04 -22.45
C LEU A 151 2.46 7.91 -21.38
N SER A 152 2.69 7.57 -20.12
CA SER A 152 2.20 8.31 -18.96
C SER A 152 3.36 8.64 -18.02
N TYR A 153 3.29 9.79 -17.36
CA TYR A 153 4.35 10.33 -16.52
C TYR A 153 3.92 10.39 -15.06
N TYR A 154 4.84 10.02 -14.17
CA TYR A 154 4.67 10.16 -12.72
C TYR A 154 5.09 11.55 -12.26
N HIS A 155 4.26 12.18 -11.44
CA HIS A 155 4.59 13.38 -10.69
C HIS A 155 4.59 13.02 -9.21
N ARG A 156 5.68 13.35 -8.54
CA ARG A 156 5.93 12.94 -7.15
C ARG A 156 6.03 14.14 -6.23
N ASP A 157 5.70 13.93 -4.97
CA ASP A 157 5.99 14.89 -3.90
C ASP A 157 7.46 14.79 -3.45
N GLU A 158 7.81 15.58 -2.45
CA GLU A 158 9.16 15.61 -1.85
C GLU A 158 9.55 14.29 -1.14
N GLN A 159 8.57 13.43 -0.83
CA GLN A 159 8.77 12.10 -0.25
C GLN A 159 8.83 11.00 -1.31
N LEU A 160 8.82 11.37 -2.59
CA LEU A 160 8.79 10.49 -3.76
C LEU A 160 7.51 9.68 -3.93
N SER A 161 6.43 10.02 -3.22
CA SER A 161 5.11 9.42 -3.43
C SER A 161 4.46 10.00 -4.69
N THR A 162 3.80 9.16 -5.47
CA THR A 162 3.07 9.59 -6.66
C THR A 162 1.87 10.43 -6.26
N VAL A 163 1.79 11.68 -6.72
CA VAL A 163 0.65 12.58 -6.49
C VAL A 163 -0.22 12.74 -7.72
N PHE A 164 0.38 12.71 -8.93
CA PHE A 164 -0.35 12.70 -10.19
C PHE A 164 0.26 11.71 -11.17
N VAL A 165 -0.57 11.24 -12.10
CA VAL A 165 -0.15 10.61 -13.34
C VAL A 165 -0.78 11.39 -14.48
N THR A 166 0.05 11.85 -15.44
CA THR A 166 -0.41 12.53 -16.65
C THR A 166 -0.19 11.66 -17.89
N ASP A 167 -0.96 11.91 -18.93
CA ASP A 167 -0.71 11.35 -20.26
C ASP A 167 0.35 12.18 -21.03
N GLY A 168 0.61 11.78 -22.28
CA GLY A 168 1.57 12.45 -23.16
C GLY A 168 1.17 13.85 -23.60
N GLN A 169 -0.07 14.28 -23.36
CA GLN A 169 -0.59 15.64 -23.61
C GLN A 169 -0.52 16.52 -22.35
N GLY A 170 -0.16 15.94 -21.20
CA GLY A 170 -0.10 16.63 -19.92
C GLY A 170 -1.42 16.64 -19.15
N GLU A 171 -2.45 15.90 -19.63
CA GLU A 171 -3.73 15.78 -18.94
C GLU A 171 -3.60 14.85 -17.73
N ILE A 172 -4.14 15.27 -16.58
CA ILE A 172 -4.13 14.47 -15.35
C ILE A 172 -5.10 13.29 -15.51
N ARG A 173 -4.57 12.07 -15.42
CA ARG A 173 -5.33 10.82 -15.48
C ARG A 173 -5.56 10.21 -14.09
N ASN A 174 -4.59 10.33 -13.21
CA ASN A 174 -4.75 9.89 -11.82
C ASN A 174 -4.30 11.00 -10.88
N SER A 175 -4.94 11.08 -9.71
CA SER A 175 -4.52 11.95 -8.62
C SER A 175 -4.62 11.22 -7.28
N TYR A 176 -3.67 11.47 -6.39
CA TYR A 176 -3.57 10.86 -5.07
C TYR A 176 -3.25 11.89 -4.03
N GLN A 177 -3.91 11.80 -2.89
CA GLN A 177 -3.60 12.58 -1.70
C GLN A 177 -3.42 11.61 -0.53
N TYR A 178 -2.40 11.85 0.27
CA TYR A 178 -2.06 11.01 1.42
C TYR A 178 -2.11 11.83 2.71
N ASP A 179 -2.37 11.16 3.84
CA ASP A 179 -2.11 11.73 5.15
C ASP A 179 -0.61 11.65 5.48
N ALA A 180 -0.21 12.20 6.63
CA ALA A 180 1.19 12.20 7.08
C ALA A 180 1.79 10.79 7.31
N PHE A 181 0.97 9.73 7.25
CA PHE A 181 1.37 8.33 7.41
C PHE A 181 1.20 7.50 6.14
N GLY A 182 0.90 8.17 5.01
CA GLY A 182 0.75 7.52 3.70
C GLY A 182 -0.59 6.85 3.45
N ILE A 183 -1.58 7.07 4.31
CA ILE A 183 -2.93 6.56 4.08
C ILE A 183 -3.60 7.40 2.99
N PRO A 184 -4.14 6.79 1.92
CA PRO A 184 -4.85 7.54 0.90
C PRO A 184 -6.08 8.24 1.48
N LEU A 185 -6.18 9.56 1.24
CA LEU A 185 -7.33 10.39 1.63
C LEU A 185 -8.30 10.58 0.47
N GLU A 186 -7.75 10.93 -0.70
CA GLU A 186 -8.49 11.08 -1.94
C GLU A 186 -7.73 10.39 -3.06
N THR A 187 -8.45 9.65 -3.88
CA THR A 187 -7.88 8.94 -5.03
C THR A 187 -8.83 9.05 -6.21
N THR A 188 -8.32 9.53 -7.34
CA THR A 188 -8.97 9.46 -8.63
C THR A 188 -8.09 8.67 -9.58
N GLU A 189 -8.60 7.59 -10.17
CA GLU A 189 -7.85 6.75 -11.12
C GLU A 189 -8.65 6.51 -12.39
N GLN A 190 -8.09 6.92 -13.52
CA GLN A 190 -8.53 6.56 -14.87
C GLN A 190 -7.61 5.50 -15.47
N LEU A 191 -6.36 5.43 -15.01
CA LEU A 191 -5.36 4.45 -15.41
C LEU A 191 -5.05 3.53 -14.24
N ASN A 192 -4.96 2.23 -14.48
CA ASN A 192 -4.49 1.29 -13.47
C ASN A 192 -3.04 1.61 -13.09
N ASN A 193 -2.76 1.87 -11.83
CA ASN A 193 -1.43 2.22 -11.34
C ASN A 193 -1.11 1.50 -10.04
N ARG A 194 0.07 0.86 -9.98
CA ARG A 194 0.58 0.18 -8.79
C ARG A 194 1.55 1.04 -7.98
N ILE A 195 2.14 2.07 -8.61
CA ILE A 195 3.18 2.90 -8.00
C ILE A 195 2.51 4.12 -7.36
N ARG A 196 2.37 4.10 -6.05
CA ARG A 196 1.66 5.13 -5.30
C ARG A 196 2.55 5.74 -4.21
N TYR A 197 2.30 5.40 -2.97
CA TYR A 197 3.06 5.87 -1.80
C TYR A 197 4.40 5.12 -1.66
N THR A 198 5.43 5.85 -1.24
CA THR A 198 6.81 5.33 -1.02
C THR A 198 7.15 5.35 0.45
#